data_59cb24ca4ed846c9242fdeb2485e7376
#
_entry.id   59cb24ca4ed846c9242fdeb2485e7376
#
_cell.length_a   1.000
_cell.length_b   1.000
_cell.length_c   1.000
_cell.angle_alpha   90.00
_cell.angle_beta   90.00
_cell.angle_gamma   90.00
#
_symmetry.space_group_name_H-M   'P 1'
#
loop_
_entity.id
_entity.type
_entity.pdbx_description
1 polymer ?
#
loop_
_entity_poly.entity_id
_entity_poly.type
_entity_poly.pdbx_seq_one_letter_code
_entity_poly.pdbx_strand_id
1 'polypeptide(L)'
;MADNLFSDDTPIDKSYDASSIQVLEDMEHVRLRPGMYIGGTDDRALHHMVAEIIDNSMDEAVAGHATWIEVELHENFHVTVRDNGRGIPVDMHPKFPNKSALEIIFCTLNAGGKFSGENYETSGGLHGVGSSVVNALSDYVRVEVAKNRELFALEFSRGLPQGKLKNLGSVQNRRGTSVTFHPDPEIFGKSLNFKAKRLYAMAKSKAYLFSGVEIRWKVDPKCLEHNDETPITDTFRFPNGLADYLNERLVGSSVYSEIPFAGKVQFSEKFGHSTIGNIEWAINWTPSRDSFTQSYCNTVPTPEGGTHESGFWSAILKGIKSYGELINNKKSASITRDDVMGGGCALVSCFISEPKFVGQTKDRLATTEAIKWVENSVRDHFDNWLASNNKSAGAILDYMVLKAEERLRRKQEKDTARKSATKKLRLPGKLTDCSNNTREGTELFIVEGDSALGTAKSARNSEY
;
A
#
# COMPACT_ATOMS: atom_id res chain seq x y z
N MET A 1 -48.98 44.33 -9.65
CA MET A 1 -47.74 44.47 -10.45
C MET A 1 -46.90 43.27 -10.10
N ALA A 2 -46.93 42.27 -10.97
CA ALA A 2 -46.10 41.07 -10.81
C ALA A 2 -44.88 41.29 -11.70
N ASP A 3 -43.72 41.50 -11.05
CA ASP A 3 -42.48 41.65 -11.75
C ASP A 3 -42.03 40.30 -12.32
N ASN A 4 -41.71 40.33 -13.60
CA ASN A 4 -41.20 39.22 -14.40
C ASN A 4 -39.88 38.72 -13.81
N LEU A 5 -39.85 37.52 -13.27
CA LEU A 5 -38.70 36.82 -12.71
C LEU A 5 -37.94 35.99 -13.77
N PHE A 6 -38.20 36.19 -15.03
CA PHE A 6 -37.48 35.57 -16.15
C PHE A 6 -36.90 36.68 -17.04
N SER A 7 -35.76 37.23 -16.65
CA SER A 7 -34.90 37.95 -17.59
C SER A 7 -34.39 36.93 -18.63
N ASP A 8 -34.53 37.29 -19.90
CA ASP A 8 -33.93 36.59 -21.05
C ASP A 8 -32.41 36.53 -20.94
N ASP A 9 -31.89 35.54 -20.23
CA ASP A 9 -30.56 35.02 -20.49
C ASP A 9 -30.69 34.06 -21.66
N THR A 10 -30.55 34.58 -22.89
CA THR A 10 -30.27 33.73 -24.05
C THR A 10 -29.09 32.86 -23.76
N PRO A 11 -29.21 31.51 -23.78
CA PRO A 11 -28.07 30.63 -23.66
C PRO A 11 -27.13 30.98 -24.82
N ILE A 12 -25.90 31.34 -24.52
CA ILE A 12 -24.83 31.35 -25.51
C ILE A 12 -24.73 29.89 -25.97
N ASP A 13 -25.33 29.59 -27.11
CA ASP A 13 -25.21 28.29 -27.78
C ASP A 13 -23.75 28.14 -28.22
N LYS A 14 -22.92 27.67 -27.29
CA LYS A 14 -21.59 27.17 -27.61
C LYS A 14 -21.83 25.88 -28.35
N SER A 15 -21.85 25.95 -29.69
CA SER A 15 -21.93 24.75 -30.52
C SER A 15 -20.87 23.75 -30.05
N TYR A 16 -21.32 22.61 -29.53
CA TYR A 16 -20.44 21.50 -29.17
C TYR A 16 -20.10 20.78 -30.47
N ASP A 17 -18.99 21.13 -31.05
CA ASP A 17 -18.47 20.59 -32.31
C ASP A 17 -17.01 20.10 -32.16
N ALA A 18 -16.39 19.68 -33.24
CA ALA A 18 -15.02 19.17 -33.26
C ALA A 18 -13.99 20.16 -32.66
N SER A 19 -14.26 21.49 -32.74
CA SER A 19 -13.36 22.50 -32.16
C SER A 19 -13.42 22.56 -30.63
N SER A 20 -14.49 21.99 -30.04
CA SER A 20 -14.67 21.87 -28.59
C SER A 20 -13.86 20.70 -27.99
N ILE A 21 -13.29 19.82 -28.83
CA ILE A 21 -12.48 18.69 -28.40
C ILE A 21 -11.02 19.13 -28.28
N GLN A 22 -10.53 19.16 -27.03
CA GLN A 22 -9.13 19.46 -26.74
C GLN A 22 -8.30 18.19 -26.71
N VAL A 23 -7.15 18.21 -27.36
CA VAL A 23 -6.12 17.15 -27.25
C VAL A 23 -4.95 17.72 -26.47
N LEU A 24 -4.66 17.14 -25.31
CA LEU A 24 -3.54 17.56 -24.46
C LEU A 24 -2.31 16.73 -24.78
N GLU A 25 -1.14 17.35 -24.78
CA GLU A 25 0.13 16.64 -24.81
C GLU A 25 0.42 15.95 -23.46
N ASP A 26 1.26 14.91 -23.47
CA ASP A 26 1.55 14.06 -22.31
C ASP A 26 1.80 14.85 -21.02
N MET A 27 2.74 15.78 -21.05
CA MET A 27 3.15 16.54 -19.86
C MET A 27 2.07 17.54 -19.40
N GLU A 28 1.36 18.15 -20.34
CA GLU A 28 0.26 19.05 -20.05
C GLU A 28 -0.90 18.33 -19.37
N HIS A 29 -1.22 17.11 -19.85
CA HIS A 29 -2.24 16.27 -19.23
C HIS A 29 -1.88 15.89 -17.79
N VAL A 30 -0.61 15.52 -17.53
CA VAL A 30 -0.13 15.21 -16.16
C VAL A 30 -0.31 16.41 -15.24
N ARG A 31 0.06 17.62 -15.69
CA ARG A 31 -0.08 18.86 -14.91
C ARG A 31 -1.54 19.23 -14.65
N LEU A 32 -2.42 19.01 -15.62
CA LEU A 32 -3.85 19.30 -15.48
C LEU A 32 -4.58 18.29 -14.60
N ARG A 33 -4.13 17.02 -14.57
CA ARG A 33 -4.78 15.91 -13.87
C ARG A 33 -3.81 15.09 -13.02
N PRO A 34 -3.06 15.70 -12.08
CA PRO A 34 -2.05 15.01 -11.28
C PRO A 34 -2.62 13.84 -10.46
N GLY A 35 -3.89 13.93 -10.05
CA GLY A 35 -4.57 12.86 -9.31
C GLY A 35 -4.63 11.51 -10.02
N MET A 36 -4.58 11.49 -11.37
CA MET A 36 -4.55 10.24 -12.15
C MET A 36 -3.19 9.52 -12.05
N TYR A 37 -2.12 10.23 -11.72
CA TYR A 37 -0.75 9.70 -11.73
C TYR A 37 -0.15 9.51 -10.34
N ILE A 38 -0.44 10.43 -9.41
CA ILE A 38 0.11 10.42 -8.03
C ILE A 38 -0.97 10.42 -6.94
N GLY A 39 -2.24 10.28 -7.33
CA GLY A 39 -3.36 10.15 -6.38
C GLY A 39 -3.93 11.47 -5.84
N GLY A 40 -3.36 12.62 -6.18
CA GLY A 40 -3.83 13.93 -5.72
C GLY A 40 -2.78 15.02 -5.81
N THR A 41 -2.94 16.07 -4.98
CA THR A 41 -1.97 17.18 -4.82
C THR A 41 -1.72 17.50 -3.34
N ASP A 42 -2.07 16.56 -2.46
CA ASP A 42 -1.91 16.66 -1.02
C ASP A 42 -0.51 16.21 -0.55
N ASP A 43 -0.30 16.19 0.76
CA ASP A 43 0.94 15.73 1.40
C ASP A 43 1.33 14.28 1.00
N ARG A 44 0.35 13.39 0.80
CA ARG A 44 0.60 12.00 0.36
C ARG A 44 1.13 11.98 -1.07
N ALA A 45 0.47 12.70 -1.95
CA ALA A 45 0.84 12.81 -3.36
C ALA A 45 2.24 13.44 -3.55
N LEU A 46 2.55 14.49 -2.77
CA LEU A 46 3.86 15.12 -2.75
C LEU A 46 4.98 14.10 -2.44
N HIS A 47 4.82 13.33 -1.36
CA HIS A 47 5.81 12.34 -0.97
C HIS A 47 5.87 11.14 -1.94
N HIS A 48 4.77 10.84 -2.67
CA HIS A 48 4.76 9.81 -3.70
C HIS A 48 5.73 10.11 -4.85
N MET A 49 5.98 11.38 -5.17
CA MET A 49 7.00 11.76 -6.16
C MET A 49 8.39 11.26 -5.77
N VAL A 50 8.75 11.35 -4.48
CA VAL A 50 10.04 10.84 -3.98
C VAL A 50 10.06 9.32 -4.05
N ALA A 51 8.94 8.66 -3.72
CA ALA A 51 8.82 7.21 -3.82
C ALA A 51 9.11 6.71 -5.24
N GLU A 52 8.59 7.36 -6.28
CA GLU A 52 8.83 6.96 -7.69
C GLU A 52 10.31 7.03 -8.06
N ILE A 53 11.06 8.02 -7.56
CA ILE A 53 12.51 8.11 -7.84
C ILE A 53 13.31 7.09 -7.01
N ILE A 54 12.95 6.89 -5.74
CA ILE A 54 13.57 5.85 -4.90
C ILE A 54 13.31 4.46 -5.51
N ASP A 55 12.10 4.18 -5.98
CA ASP A 55 11.74 2.89 -6.57
C ASP A 55 12.53 2.61 -7.85
N ASN A 56 12.84 3.62 -8.66
CA ASN A 56 13.74 3.46 -9.81
C ASN A 56 15.15 3.05 -9.38
N SER A 57 15.68 3.63 -8.31
CA SER A 57 16.99 3.27 -7.74
C SER A 57 16.95 1.88 -7.08
N MET A 58 15.82 1.52 -6.43
CA MET A 58 15.60 0.18 -5.88
C MET A 58 15.55 -0.90 -6.97
N ASP A 59 14.96 -0.62 -8.13
CA ASP A 59 14.95 -1.54 -9.26
C ASP A 59 16.39 -1.85 -9.74
N GLU A 60 17.30 -0.87 -9.73
CA GLU A 60 18.73 -1.10 -10.00
C GLU A 60 19.38 -1.97 -8.91
N ALA A 61 18.97 -1.82 -7.64
CA ALA A 61 19.48 -2.63 -6.55
C ALA A 61 18.96 -4.07 -6.63
N VAL A 62 17.67 -4.26 -6.87
CA VAL A 62 17.03 -5.58 -7.03
C VAL A 62 17.62 -6.34 -8.22
N ALA A 63 17.91 -5.63 -9.32
CA ALA A 63 18.61 -6.19 -10.48
C ALA A 63 20.11 -6.46 -10.25
N GLY A 64 20.63 -6.18 -9.05
CA GLY A 64 22.02 -6.45 -8.66
C GLY A 64 23.05 -5.43 -9.17
N HIS A 65 22.61 -4.29 -9.71
CA HIS A 65 23.48 -3.28 -10.28
C HIS A 65 23.84 -2.14 -9.31
N ALA A 66 22.96 -1.83 -8.36
CA ALA A 66 23.22 -0.86 -7.30
C ALA A 66 23.44 -1.56 -5.94
N THR A 67 24.33 -1.03 -5.13
CA THR A 67 24.63 -1.53 -3.78
C THR A 67 24.29 -0.50 -2.71
N TRP A 68 24.10 0.74 -3.08
CA TRP A 68 23.66 1.80 -2.18
C TRP A 68 22.79 2.83 -2.91
N ILE A 69 21.92 3.46 -2.13
CA ILE A 69 21.04 4.55 -2.54
C ILE A 69 21.13 5.64 -1.49
N GLU A 70 21.27 6.88 -1.90
CA GLU A 70 21.31 8.05 -1.02
C GLU A 70 20.05 8.91 -1.25
N VAL A 71 19.41 9.32 -0.16
CA VAL A 71 18.27 10.22 -0.15
C VAL A 71 18.63 11.44 0.67
N GLU A 72 18.66 12.61 0.05
CA GLU A 72 19.03 13.88 0.68
C GLU A 72 17.92 14.92 0.52
N LEU A 73 17.49 15.53 1.62
CA LEU A 73 16.59 16.68 1.66
C LEU A 73 17.40 17.95 1.92
N HIS A 74 17.43 18.85 0.95
CA HIS A 74 18.21 20.08 0.99
C HIS A 74 17.42 21.26 1.61
N GLU A 75 18.14 22.29 2.03
CA GLU A 75 17.62 23.51 2.70
C GLU A 75 16.35 24.09 2.03
N ASN A 76 16.30 24.10 0.71
CA ASN A 76 15.17 24.67 -0.05
C ASN A 76 14.12 23.63 -0.44
N PHE A 77 14.00 22.53 0.32
CA PHE A 77 13.10 21.42 0.05
C PHE A 77 13.28 20.75 -1.31
N HIS A 78 14.45 20.89 -1.92
CA HIS A 78 14.85 20.01 -3.01
C HIS A 78 15.17 18.63 -2.45
N VAL A 79 14.77 17.59 -3.15
CA VAL A 79 15.14 16.21 -2.80
C VAL A 79 16.09 15.68 -3.86
N THR A 80 17.19 15.10 -3.41
CA THR A 80 18.10 14.32 -4.26
C THR A 80 17.99 12.86 -3.90
N VAL A 81 17.77 12.01 -4.91
CA VAL A 81 17.93 10.57 -4.82
C VAL A 81 19.05 10.15 -5.76
N ARG A 82 20.02 9.41 -5.23
CA ARG A 82 21.21 8.99 -5.96
C ARG A 82 21.49 7.52 -5.73
N ASP A 83 21.84 6.80 -6.79
CA ASP A 83 22.29 5.41 -6.75
C ASP A 83 23.66 5.22 -7.38
N ASN A 84 24.25 4.04 -7.19
CA ASN A 84 25.47 3.61 -7.87
C ASN A 84 25.21 2.48 -8.89
N GLY A 85 24.03 2.48 -9.50
CA GLY A 85 23.61 1.53 -10.53
C GLY A 85 24.32 1.72 -11.87
N ARG A 86 23.71 1.22 -12.95
CA ARG A 86 24.25 1.32 -14.32
C ARG A 86 24.22 2.73 -14.90
N GLY A 87 23.38 3.59 -14.35
CA GLY A 87 23.04 4.91 -14.89
C GLY A 87 22.07 4.81 -16.09
N ILE A 88 21.15 5.75 -16.18
CA ILE A 88 20.21 5.89 -17.30
C ILE A 88 21.00 6.00 -18.61
N PRO A 89 20.55 5.37 -19.73
CA PRO A 89 21.19 5.56 -21.03
C PRO A 89 21.20 7.03 -21.46
N VAL A 90 22.37 7.51 -21.92
CA VAL A 90 22.58 8.89 -22.37
C VAL A 90 22.69 8.99 -23.90
N ASP A 91 22.74 7.85 -24.57
CA ASP A 91 22.85 7.74 -26.01
C ASP A 91 21.58 8.29 -26.69
N MET A 92 21.70 8.68 -27.98
CA MET A 92 20.55 9.12 -28.76
C MET A 92 19.59 7.95 -28.98
N HIS A 93 18.28 8.21 -28.83
CA HIS A 93 17.28 7.18 -28.93
C HIS A 93 17.05 6.75 -30.40
N PRO A 94 17.05 5.45 -30.77
CA PRO A 94 16.95 5.01 -32.16
C PRO A 94 15.74 5.53 -32.93
N LYS A 95 14.57 5.66 -32.26
CA LYS A 95 13.34 6.20 -32.87
C LYS A 95 13.29 7.74 -32.88
N PHE A 96 14.12 8.41 -32.07
CA PHE A 96 14.15 9.87 -31.94
C PHE A 96 15.61 10.38 -32.03
N PRO A 97 16.17 10.48 -33.23
CA PRO A 97 17.61 10.74 -33.43
C PRO A 97 18.12 12.07 -32.82
N ASN A 98 17.21 12.99 -32.50
CA ASN A 98 17.56 14.30 -31.95
C ASN A 98 17.36 14.37 -30.43
N LYS A 99 16.93 13.26 -29.78
CA LYS A 99 16.66 13.19 -28.34
C LYS A 99 17.47 12.07 -27.69
N SER A 100 18.09 12.35 -26.56
CA SER A 100 18.73 11.32 -25.76
C SER A 100 17.70 10.39 -25.09
N ALA A 101 18.10 9.16 -24.78
CA ALA A 101 17.23 8.25 -24.02
C ALA A 101 16.83 8.86 -22.68
N LEU A 102 17.74 9.61 -22.02
CA LEU A 102 17.46 10.36 -20.81
C LEU A 102 16.32 11.37 -20.99
N GLU A 103 16.36 12.16 -22.07
CA GLU A 103 15.29 13.13 -22.39
C GLU A 103 13.95 12.42 -22.63
N ILE A 104 13.96 11.30 -23.35
CA ILE A 104 12.74 10.52 -23.61
C ILE A 104 12.12 10.01 -22.32
N ILE A 105 12.91 9.44 -21.41
CA ILE A 105 12.43 8.90 -20.12
C ILE A 105 11.79 9.99 -19.25
N PHE A 106 12.30 11.22 -19.29
CA PHE A 106 11.78 12.31 -18.46
C PHE A 106 10.70 13.15 -19.15
N CYS A 107 10.57 13.11 -20.49
CA CYS A 107 9.64 13.98 -21.24
C CYS A 107 8.54 13.21 -21.99
N THR A 108 8.47 11.88 -21.86
CA THR A 108 7.46 11.09 -22.57
C THR A 108 6.84 10.07 -21.62
N LEU A 109 5.52 9.97 -21.61
CA LEU A 109 4.82 8.92 -20.89
C LEU A 109 5.07 7.56 -21.54
N ASN A 110 4.97 6.49 -20.77
CA ASN A 110 5.16 5.13 -21.23
C ASN A 110 6.52 4.88 -21.91
N ALA A 111 7.55 5.57 -21.43
CA ALA A 111 8.92 5.40 -21.88
C ALA A 111 9.78 4.77 -20.79
N GLY A 112 10.50 3.70 -21.10
CA GLY A 112 11.36 3.02 -20.12
C GLY A 112 11.92 1.70 -20.64
N GLY A 113 12.93 1.18 -19.95
CA GLY A 113 13.59 -0.09 -20.27
C GLY A 113 13.04 -1.30 -19.51
N LYS A 114 11.86 -1.18 -18.89
CA LYS A 114 11.28 -2.21 -18.01
C LYS A 114 10.11 -3.00 -18.64
N PHE A 115 9.74 -2.69 -19.87
CA PHE A 115 8.58 -3.30 -20.55
C PHE A 115 8.82 -4.71 -21.09
N SER A 116 10.07 -5.04 -21.46
CA SER A 116 10.39 -6.32 -22.11
C SER A 116 10.77 -7.42 -21.10
N GLY A 117 10.95 -7.11 -19.82
CA GLY A 117 11.45 -8.06 -18.82
C GLY A 117 12.93 -8.44 -18.98
N GLU A 118 13.58 -8.13 -20.12
CA GLU A 118 14.97 -8.55 -20.41
C GLU A 118 16.00 -7.93 -19.46
N ASN A 119 15.78 -6.70 -19.01
CA ASN A 119 16.72 -5.97 -18.16
C ASN A 119 16.35 -5.98 -16.66
N TYR A 120 15.10 -6.32 -16.34
CA TYR A 120 14.57 -6.35 -14.98
C TYR A 120 13.56 -7.49 -14.87
N GLU A 121 13.90 -8.55 -14.14
CA GLU A 121 13.00 -9.70 -13.93
C GLU A 121 11.84 -9.34 -13.00
N THR A 122 12.11 -8.52 -11.97
CA THR A 122 11.11 -8.02 -11.03
C THR A 122 11.36 -6.54 -10.79
N SER A 123 10.42 -5.67 -11.10
CA SER A 123 10.55 -4.23 -10.89
C SER A 123 9.29 -3.62 -10.28
N GLY A 124 9.45 -2.54 -9.52
CA GLY A 124 8.34 -1.73 -9.00
C GLY A 124 7.79 -0.75 -10.04
N GLY A 125 8.67 -0.26 -10.93
CA GLY A 125 8.35 0.75 -11.94
C GLY A 125 7.89 0.17 -13.27
N LEU A 126 6.69 -0.42 -13.34
CA LEU A 126 6.17 -1.14 -14.51
C LEU A 126 5.56 -0.23 -15.59
N HIS A 127 5.07 0.94 -15.24
CA HIS A 127 4.26 1.76 -16.13
C HIS A 127 5.09 2.72 -17.00
N GLY A 128 6.37 2.93 -16.69
CA GLY A 128 7.25 3.83 -17.43
C GLY A 128 6.81 5.31 -17.37
N VAL A 129 6.14 5.71 -16.29
CA VAL A 129 5.60 7.07 -16.13
C VAL A 129 6.19 7.82 -14.93
N GLY A 130 6.77 7.15 -13.93
CA GLY A 130 7.19 7.77 -12.69
C GLY A 130 8.13 8.96 -12.87
N SER A 131 9.22 8.78 -13.65
CA SER A 131 10.20 9.87 -13.89
C SER A 131 9.60 11.04 -14.67
N SER A 132 8.77 10.78 -15.68
CA SER A 132 8.12 11.82 -16.48
C SER A 132 7.05 12.58 -15.69
N VAL A 133 6.32 11.89 -14.82
CA VAL A 133 5.35 12.50 -13.90
C VAL A 133 6.06 13.40 -12.88
N VAL A 134 7.16 12.96 -12.27
CA VAL A 134 7.96 13.80 -11.36
C VAL A 134 8.46 15.04 -12.09
N ASN A 135 8.95 14.90 -13.33
CA ASN A 135 9.37 16.04 -14.14
C ASN A 135 8.21 17.00 -14.43
N ALA A 136 7.06 16.49 -14.88
CA ALA A 136 5.90 17.33 -15.21
C ALA A 136 5.39 18.13 -14.00
N LEU A 137 5.48 17.58 -12.81
CA LEU A 137 4.96 18.17 -11.55
C LEU A 137 6.03 18.93 -10.74
N SER A 138 7.21 19.15 -11.30
CA SER A 138 8.31 19.90 -10.69
C SER A 138 8.63 21.16 -11.46
N ASP A 139 8.92 22.25 -10.75
CA ASP A 139 9.43 23.49 -11.33
C ASP A 139 10.94 23.40 -11.62
N TYR A 140 11.64 22.48 -10.95
CA TYR A 140 13.05 22.19 -11.15
C TYR A 140 13.30 20.67 -11.08
N VAL A 141 13.99 20.15 -12.09
CA VAL A 141 14.57 18.79 -12.07
C VAL A 141 15.96 18.84 -12.70
N ARG A 142 16.93 18.26 -12.03
CA ARG A 142 18.28 18.03 -12.55
C ARG A 142 18.62 16.55 -12.46
N VAL A 143 18.98 15.97 -13.59
CA VAL A 143 19.41 14.58 -13.66
C VAL A 143 20.88 14.55 -14.04
N GLU A 144 21.68 13.90 -13.21
CA GLU A 144 23.09 13.61 -13.48
C GLU A 144 23.28 12.10 -13.66
N VAL A 145 23.99 11.73 -14.68
CA VAL A 145 24.32 10.33 -14.98
C VAL A 145 25.83 10.18 -15.12
N ALA A 146 26.39 9.36 -14.24
CA ALA A 146 27.79 8.96 -14.33
C ALA A 146 27.90 7.59 -14.98
N LYS A 147 28.39 7.56 -16.23
CA LYS A 147 28.48 6.36 -17.07
C LYS A 147 29.76 6.40 -17.88
N ASN A 148 30.43 5.25 -18.03
CA ASN A 148 31.68 5.12 -18.80
C ASN A 148 32.79 6.13 -18.38
N ARG A 149 32.87 6.47 -17.08
CA ARG A 149 33.78 7.46 -16.51
C ARG A 149 33.54 8.90 -16.96
N GLU A 150 32.37 9.20 -17.53
CA GLU A 150 31.93 10.54 -17.89
C GLU A 150 30.69 10.92 -17.10
N LEU A 151 30.53 12.21 -16.79
CA LEU A 151 29.37 12.77 -16.13
C LEU A 151 28.54 13.55 -17.12
N PHE A 152 27.29 13.20 -17.22
CA PHE A 152 26.31 13.90 -18.06
C PHE A 152 25.29 14.57 -17.16
N ALA A 153 24.72 15.71 -17.59
CA ALA A 153 23.65 16.37 -16.90
C ALA A 153 22.62 16.98 -17.85
N LEU A 154 21.35 16.91 -17.45
CA LEU A 154 20.25 17.58 -18.12
C LEU A 154 19.30 18.15 -17.07
N GLU A 155 18.84 19.37 -17.31
CA GLU A 155 17.89 20.07 -16.47
C GLU A 155 16.52 20.16 -17.15
N PHE A 156 15.47 20.15 -16.34
CA PHE A 156 14.10 20.24 -16.80
C PHE A 156 13.30 21.17 -15.87
N SER A 157 12.22 21.69 -16.41
CA SER A 157 11.21 22.43 -15.65
C SER A 157 9.83 22.15 -16.24
N ARG A 158 8.90 21.75 -15.40
CA ARG A 158 7.49 21.55 -15.77
C ARG A 158 7.29 20.61 -16.95
N GLY A 159 8.09 19.54 -17.02
CA GLY A 159 8.05 18.55 -18.07
C GLY A 159 8.92 18.85 -19.30
N LEU A 160 9.51 20.03 -19.38
CA LEU A 160 10.28 20.49 -20.56
C LEU A 160 11.78 20.53 -20.27
N PRO A 161 12.63 20.09 -21.21
CA PRO A 161 14.09 20.18 -21.06
C PRO A 161 14.55 21.64 -21.14
N GLN A 162 15.48 22.02 -20.25
CA GLN A 162 16.08 23.36 -20.19
C GLN A 162 17.42 23.40 -20.95
N GLY A 163 17.43 22.84 -22.15
CA GLY A 163 18.59 22.77 -23.01
C GLY A 163 18.92 21.36 -23.49
N LYS A 164 20.15 21.15 -23.94
CA LYS A 164 20.62 19.85 -24.41
C LYS A 164 21.39 19.12 -23.30
N LEU A 165 21.47 17.80 -23.40
CA LEU A 165 22.32 16.98 -22.56
C LEU A 165 23.76 17.49 -22.62
N LYS A 166 24.33 17.84 -21.45
CA LYS A 166 25.69 18.36 -21.30
C LYS A 166 26.60 17.26 -20.81
N ASN A 167 27.74 17.08 -21.46
CA ASN A 167 28.85 16.30 -20.90
C ASN A 167 29.69 17.24 -20.00
N LEU A 168 29.75 16.92 -18.71
CA LEU A 168 30.47 17.71 -17.68
C LEU A 168 31.93 17.27 -17.51
N GLY A 169 32.38 16.32 -18.32
CA GLY A 169 33.74 15.80 -18.30
C GLY A 169 33.90 14.48 -17.55
N SER A 170 35.17 14.07 -17.39
CA SER A 170 35.50 12.78 -16.80
C SER A 170 35.34 12.77 -15.29
N VAL A 171 34.81 11.66 -14.75
CA VAL A 171 34.69 11.42 -13.31
C VAL A 171 35.31 10.09 -12.95
N GLN A 172 36.08 10.07 -11.84
CA GLN A 172 36.66 8.84 -11.30
C GLN A 172 35.73 8.31 -10.18
N ASN A 173 35.60 6.98 -10.10
CA ASN A 173 34.90 6.29 -9.00
C ASN A 173 33.43 6.71 -8.79
N ARG A 174 32.77 7.28 -9.81
CA ARG A 174 31.35 7.60 -9.80
C ARG A 174 30.64 6.86 -10.92
N ARG A 175 29.53 6.23 -10.60
CA ARG A 175 28.60 5.61 -11.56
C ARG A 175 27.19 5.74 -11.00
N GLY A 176 26.16 5.54 -11.85
CA GLY A 176 24.76 5.57 -11.47
C GLY A 176 24.06 6.87 -11.83
N THR A 177 22.87 7.04 -11.31
CA THR A 177 22.01 8.20 -11.55
C THR A 177 21.84 9.02 -10.28
N SER A 178 21.71 10.34 -10.45
CA SER A 178 21.33 11.28 -9.39
C SER A 178 20.20 12.15 -9.93
N VAL A 179 19.05 12.14 -9.27
CA VAL A 179 17.89 12.98 -9.62
C VAL A 179 17.65 13.94 -8.48
N THR A 180 17.77 15.24 -8.74
CA THR A 180 17.41 16.33 -7.83
C THR A 180 16.17 17.00 -8.36
N PHE A 181 15.14 17.19 -7.55
CA PHE A 181 13.92 17.88 -7.98
C PHE A 181 13.28 18.71 -6.86
N HIS A 182 12.49 19.69 -7.28
CA HIS A 182 11.65 20.51 -6.42
C HIS A 182 10.22 20.51 -6.98
N PRO A 183 9.20 20.20 -6.15
CA PRO A 183 7.80 20.18 -6.57
C PRO A 183 7.33 21.58 -6.99
N ASP A 184 6.49 21.64 -8.04
CA ASP A 184 5.97 22.93 -8.53
C ASP A 184 4.94 23.52 -7.54
N PRO A 185 5.21 24.71 -6.96
CA PRO A 185 4.28 25.37 -6.05
C PRO A 185 2.95 25.79 -6.69
N GLU A 186 2.86 25.84 -8.02
CA GLU A 186 1.60 26.10 -8.73
C GLU A 186 0.64 24.91 -8.62
N ILE A 187 1.16 23.70 -8.43
CA ILE A 187 0.37 22.45 -8.32
C ILE A 187 0.12 22.10 -6.86
N PHE A 188 1.17 22.12 -6.04
CA PHE A 188 1.10 21.66 -4.64
C PHE A 188 0.80 22.79 -3.63
N GLY A 189 0.87 24.05 -4.06
CA GLY A 189 0.75 25.19 -3.16
C GLY A 189 2.10 25.55 -2.49
N LYS A 190 2.26 26.82 -2.15
CA LYS A 190 3.53 27.37 -1.61
C LYS A 190 3.84 26.94 -0.17
N SER A 191 2.86 26.43 0.56
CA SER A 191 3.00 26.03 1.97
C SER A 191 3.23 24.53 2.16
N LEU A 192 3.10 23.72 1.10
CA LEU A 192 3.27 22.28 1.18
C LEU A 192 4.73 21.90 0.90
N ASN A 193 5.41 21.36 1.90
CA ASN A 193 6.81 20.98 1.84
C ASN A 193 6.99 19.51 2.22
N PHE A 194 8.12 18.93 1.82
CA PHE A 194 8.50 17.60 2.26
C PHE A 194 8.73 17.55 3.77
N LYS A 195 8.21 16.50 4.41
CA LYS A 195 8.42 16.21 5.83
C LYS A 195 9.59 15.25 5.99
N ALA A 196 10.65 15.70 6.68
CA ALA A 196 11.87 14.92 6.91
C ALA A 196 11.57 13.56 7.52
N LYS A 197 10.75 13.51 8.58
CA LYS A 197 10.34 12.27 9.25
C LYS A 197 9.70 11.26 8.30
N ARG A 198 8.90 11.72 7.35
CA ARG A 198 8.21 10.85 6.39
C ARG A 198 9.17 10.29 5.33
N LEU A 199 10.07 11.14 4.81
CA LEU A 199 11.11 10.71 3.88
C LEU A 199 12.10 9.75 4.53
N TYR A 200 12.50 10.02 5.79
CA TYR A 200 13.34 9.14 6.59
C TYR A 200 12.73 7.75 6.76
N ALA A 201 11.45 7.68 7.16
CA ALA A 201 10.74 6.42 7.31
C ALA A 201 10.62 5.67 5.98
N MET A 202 10.39 6.40 4.87
CA MET A 202 10.33 5.84 3.52
C MET A 202 11.69 5.25 3.12
N ALA A 203 12.79 6.01 3.27
CA ALA A 203 14.14 5.56 2.98
C ALA A 203 14.50 4.32 3.81
N LYS A 204 14.26 4.36 5.12
CA LYS A 204 14.52 3.25 6.03
C LYS A 204 13.77 1.98 5.63
N SER A 205 12.49 2.10 5.22
CA SER A 205 11.68 0.95 4.83
C SER A 205 12.27 0.18 3.63
N LYS A 206 12.92 0.88 2.68
CA LYS A 206 13.53 0.24 1.51
C LYS A 206 14.72 -0.65 1.86
N ALA A 207 15.48 -0.29 2.89
CA ALA A 207 16.60 -1.12 3.37
C ALA A 207 16.13 -2.45 4.00
N TYR A 208 14.98 -2.47 4.64
CA TYR A 208 14.37 -3.72 5.14
C TYR A 208 13.81 -4.59 4.03
N LEU A 209 13.24 -3.97 2.98
CA LEU A 209 12.59 -4.69 1.89
C LEU A 209 13.57 -5.40 0.96
N PHE A 210 14.84 -4.96 0.95
CA PHE A 210 15.89 -5.59 0.16
C PHE A 210 17.22 -5.55 0.90
N SER A 211 17.56 -6.65 1.56
CA SER A 211 18.75 -6.78 2.40
C SER A 211 20.11 -6.59 1.68
N GLY A 212 20.08 -6.56 0.33
CA GLY A 212 21.27 -6.38 -0.50
C GLY A 212 21.70 -4.91 -0.72
N VAL A 213 20.93 -3.93 -0.21
CA VAL A 213 21.17 -2.51 -0.46
C VAL A 213 21.46 -1.76 0.85
N GLU A 214 22.36 -0.78 0.79
CA GLU A 214 22.62 0.20 1.83
C GLU A 214 21.87 1.50 1.47
N ILE A 215 21.01 1.99 2.36
CA ILE A 215 20.31 3.26 2.17
C ILE A 215 20.96 4.31 3.06
N ARG A 216 21.36 5.43 2.47
CA ARG A 216 21.95 6.59 3.15
C ARG A 216 20.95 7.71 3.20
N TRP A 217 20.77 8.26 4.37
CA TRP A 217 19.87 9.38 4.63
C TRP A 217 20.66 10.63 5.02
N LYS A 218 20.22 11.79 4.49
CA LYS A 218 20.74 13.09 4.89
C LYS A 218 19.64 14.15 4.79
N VAL A 219 19.57 15.05 5.74
CA VAL A 219 18.65 16.20 5.75
C VAL A 219 19.37 17.46 6.21
N ASP A 220 19.05 18.58 5.54
CA ASP A 220 19.47 19.90 6.05
C ASP A 220 18.69 20.22 7.33
N PRO A 221 19.37 20.64 8.43
CA PRO A 221 18.71 20.95 9.69
C PRO A 221 17.57 21.98 9.59
N LYS A 222 17.60 22.85 8.59
CA LYS A 222 16.55 23.86 8.35
C LYS A 222 15.22 23.26 7.85
N CYS A 223 15.26 22.03 7.37
CA CYS A 223 14.06 21.29 6.95
C CYS A 223 13.39 20.52 8.10
N LEU A 224 14.00 20.50 9.29
CA LEU A 224 13.43 19.85 10.45
C LEU A 224 12.40 20.77 11.14
N GLU A 225 11.21 20.24 11.40
CA GLU A 225 10.19 20.95 12.19
C GLU A 225 10.62 21.05 13.67
N HIS A 226 10.06 22.00 14.39
CA HIS A 226 10.31 22.11 15.83
C HIS A 226 9.86 20.81 16.54
N ASN A 227 10.76 20.15 17.27
CA ASN A 227 10.59 18.82 17.89
C ASN A 227 10.61 17.62 16.90
N ASP A 228 11.12 17.77 15.70
CA ASP A 228 11.39 16.63 14.82
C ASP A 228 12.70 15.97 15.25
N GLU A 229 12.62 14.72 15.73
CA GLU A 229 13.75 13.91 16.20
C GLU A 229 14.45 13.15 15.04
N THR A 230 14.11 13.44 13.80
CA THR A 230 14.71 12.79 12.63
C THR A 230 16.21 13.06 12.58
N PRO A 231 17.07 12.02 12.52
CA PRO A 231 18.51 12.19 12.43
C PRO A 231 18.93 13.02 11.20
N ILE A 232 19.92 13.89 11.36
CA ILE A 232 20.50 14.68 10.25
C ILE A 232 21.13 13.76 9.21
N THR A 233 21.79 12.69 9.65
CA THR A 233 22.39 11.66 8.79
C THR A 233 22.17 10.30 9.40
N ASP A 234 21.92 9.29 8.56
CA ASP A 234 21.82 7.90 8.99
C ASP A 234 22.18 6.96 7.84
N THR A 235 22.49 5.71 8.17
CA THR A 235 22.81 4.66 7.20
C THR A 235 22.12 3.36 7.60
N PHE A 236 21.27 2.85 6.74
CA PHE A 236 20.47 1.66 6.97
C PHE A 236 21.03 0.47 6.20
N ARG A 237 21.25 -0.62 6.90
CA ARG A 237 21.61 -1.91 6.32
C ARG A 237 21.08 -3.02 7.22
N PHE A 238 20.13 -3.80 6.72
CA PHE A 238 19.43 -4.85 7.48
C PHE A 238 19.70 -6.23 6.84
N PRO A 239 20.65 -7.00 7.34
CA PRO A 239 21.02 -8.29 6.75
C PRO A 239 19.89 -9.32 6.80
N ASN A 240 19.04 -9.28 7.84
CA ASN A 240 17.92 -10.19 8.02
C ASN A 240 16.58 -9.61 7.51
N GLY A 241 16.63 -8.51 6.74
CA GLY A 241 15.46 -7.94 6.04
C GLY A 241 14.26 -7.68 6.94
N LEU A 242 13.12 -8.28 6.61
CA LEU A 242 11.85 -8.08 7.33
C LEU A 242 11.89 -8.56 8.79
N ALA A 243 12.74 -9.53 9.13
CA ALA A 243 12.87 -9.98 10.52
C ALA A 243 13.49 -8.88 11.40
N ASP A 244 14.50 -8.16 10.91
CA ASP A 244 15.08 -7.01 11.61
C ASP A 244 14.04 -5.90 11.79
N TYR A 245 13.23 -5.64 10.76
CA TYR A 245 12.16 -4.64 10.83
C TYR A 245 11.09 -5.01 11.84
N LEU A 246 10.64 -6.27 11.84
CA LEU A 246 9.64 -6.74 12.82
C LEU A 246 10.18 -6.63 14.25
N ASN A 247 11.42 -7.04 14.49
CA ASN A 247 12.04 -6.98 15.81
C ASN A 247 12.15 -5.52 16.29
N GLU A 248 12.55 -4.59 15.44
CA GLU A 248 12.58 -3.16 15.80
C GLU A 248 11.17 -2.62 16.16
N ARG A 249 10.15 -3.00 15.40
CA ARG A 249 8.77 -2.58 15.66
C ARG A 249 8.19 -3.14 16.94
N LEU A 250 8.69 -4.29 17.39
CA LEU A 250 8.21 -5.00 18.59
C LEU A 250 9.09 -4.77 19.82
N VAL A 251 10.09 -3.90 19.74
CA VAL A 251 10.92 -3.54 20.91
C VAL A 251 10.03 -3.05 22.07
N GLY A 252 10.20 -3.66 23.23
CA GLY A 252 9.41 -3.34 24.44
C GLY A 252 8.00 -3.97 24.48
N SER A 253 7.58 -4.69 23.44
CA SER A 253 6.31 -5.42 23.43
C SER A 253 6.47 -6.84 23.93
N SER A 254 5.49 -7.35 24.67
CA SER A 254 5.40 -8.78 24.99
C SER A 254 5.03 -9.55 23.72
N VAL A 255 5.72 -10.65 23.45
CA VAL A 255 5.51 -11.50 22.28
C VAL A 255 5.32 -12.96 22.68
N TYR A 256 4.58 -13.74 21.90
CA TYR A 256 4.36 -15.17 22.14
C TYR A 256 5.55 -16.03 21.71
N SER A 257 6.41 -15.54 20.84
CA SER A 257 7.63 -16.24 20.44
C SER A 257 8.84 -15.31 20.51
N GLU A 258 9.93 -15.77 21.11
CA GLU A 258 11.22 -15.03 21.12
C GLU A 258 11.80 -14.93 19.71
N ILE A 259 11.59 -15.97 18.87
CA ILE A 259 12.02 -16.02 17.50
C ILE A 259 10.78 -15.88 16.60
N PRO A 260 10.65 -14.80 15.82
CA PRO A 260 9.53 -14.64 14.92
C PRO A 260 9.51 -15.77 13.86
N PHE A 261 8.33 -16.09 13.35
CA PHE A 261 8.23 -16.89 12.13
C PHE A 261 8.62 -16.02 10.95
N ALA A 262 9.83 -16.18 10.46
CA ALA A 262 10.38 -15.43 9.35
C ALA A 262 11.02 -16.36 8.33
N GLY A 263 11.00 -15.94 7.06
CA GLY A 263 11.60 -16.71 5.98
C GLY A 263 11.59 -15.99 4.65
N LYS A 264 12.35 -16.55 3.70
CA LYS A 264 12.41 -16.12 2.32
C LYS A 264 12.49 -17.33 1.41
N VAL A 265 11.62 -17.39 0.41
CA VAL A 265 11.49 -18.53 -0.49
C VAL A 265 11.26 -18.07 -1.92
N GLN A 266 11.96 -18.67 -2.88
CA GLN A 266 11.64 -18.51 -4.30
C GLN A 266 10.40 -19.32 -4.66
N PHE A 267 9.55 -18.79 -5.53
CA PHE A 267 8.43 -19.51 -6.08
C PHE A 267 8.95 -20.69 -6.92
N SER A 268 8.50 -21.90 -6.60
CA SER A 268 9.02 -23.12 -7.22
C SER A 268 8.22 -23.48 -8.47
N GLU A 269 8.91 -23.85 -9.53
CA GLU A 269 8.33 -24.47 -10.74
C GLU A 269 7.57 -25.78 -10.42
N LYS A 270 7.88 -26.47 -9.29
CA LYS A 270 7.16 -27.66 -8.85
C LYS A 270 5.65 -27.46 -8.68
N PHE A 271 5.20 -26.22 -8.53
CA PHE A 271 3.78 -25.87 -8.43
C PHE A 271 3.18 -25.42 -9.76
N GLY A 272 3.84 -25.67 -10.90
CA GLY A 272 3.34 -25.32 -12.22
C GLY A 272 3.44 -23.84 -12.57
N HIS A 273 4.39 -23.14 -11.96
CA HIS A 273 4.54 -21.70 -12.12
C HIS A 273 5.70 -21.37 -13.08
N SER A 274 5.38 -20.77 -14.20
CA SER A 274 6.35 -20.16 -15.13
C SER A 274 6.83 -18.78 -14.67
N THR A 275 6.36 -18.32 -13.50
CA THR A 275 6.60 -16.96 -13.02
C THR A 275 7.80 -16.95 -12.08
N ILE A 276 8.81 -16.15 -12.42
CA ILE A 276 9.97 -15.87 -11.56
C ILE A 276 9.50 -14.95 -10.42
N GLY A 277 9.89 -15.28 -9.20
CA GLY A 277 9.58 -14.46 -8.05
C GLY A 277 9.93 -15.12 -6.72
N ASN A 278 9.76 -14.36 -5.66
CA ASN A 278 9.98 -14.83 -4.30
C ASN A 278 9.01 -14.17 -3.30
N ILE A 279 8.92 -14.77 -2.13
CA ILE A 279 8.21 -14.22 -0.97
C ILE A 279 9.15 -14.16 0.22
N GLU A 280 9.12 -13.05 0.94
CA GLU A 280 9.76 -12.86 2.24
C GLU A 280 8.69 -12.45 3.25
N TRP A 281 8.76 -12.98 4.46
CA TRP A 281 7.82 -12.66 5.53
C TRP A 281 8.51 -12.66 6.89
N ALA A 282 7.89 -11.92 7.82
CA ALA A 282 8.17 -12.01 9.24
C ALA A 282 6.87 -11.76 10.01
N ILE A 283 6.55 -12.62 10.96
CA ILE A 283 5.37 -12.48 11.81
C ILE A 283 5.67 -12.91 13.24
N ASN A 284 5.08 -12.20 14.18
CA ASN A 284 4.95 -12.60 15.57
C ASN A 284 3.58 -12.20 16.11
N TRP A 285 3.19 -12.72 17.24
CA TRP A 285 1.92 -12.40 17.90
C TRP A 285 2.18 -11.74 19.24
N THR A 286 1.34 -10.74 19.57
CA THR A 286 1.39 -10.01 20.84
C THR A 286 0.08 -10.19 21.58
N PRO A 287 0.07 -10.21 22.94
CA PRO A 287 -1.15 -10.18 23.72
C PRO A 287 -1.86 -8.83 23.66
N SER A 288 -1.15 -7.77 23.26
CA SER A 288 -1.71 -6.43 23.07
C SER A 288 -2.66 -6.42 21.85
N ARG A 289 -3.54 -5.40 21.81
CA ARG A 289 -4.47 -5.24 20.69
C ARG A 289 -3.84 -4.58 19.45
N ASP A 290 -2.57 -4.19 19.53
CA ASP A 290 -1.86 -3.46 18.49
C ASP A 290 -1.31 -4.43 17.43
N SER A 291 -2.23 -5.04 16.69
CA SER A 291 -1.87 -5.85 15.52
C SER A 291 -1.68 -4.96 14.29
N PHE A 292 -0.76 -5.34 13.42
CA PHE A 292 -0.59 -4.70 12.13
C PHE A 292 -0.20 -5.70 11.06
N THR A 293 -0.62 -5.41 9.84
CA THR A 293 -0.11 -6.07 8.64
C THR A 293 0.42 -5.01 7.70
N GLN A 294 1.66 -5.15 7.26
CA GLN A 294 2.22 -4.33 6.21
C GLN A 294 2.68 -5.24 5.08
N SER A 295 2.18 -4.97 3.89
CA SER A 295 2.49 -5.80 2.72
C SER A 295 3.10 -4.96 1.60
N TYR A 296 3.94 -5.62 0.78
CA TYR A 296 4.72 -5.00 -0.28
C TYR A 296 4.78 -5.92 -1.49
N CYS A 297 4.84 -5.34 -2.68
CA CYS A 297 5.12 -6.05 -3.90
C CYS A 297 6.16 -5.29 -4.72
N ASN A 298 7.28 -5.96 -5.08
CA ASN A 298 8.41 -5.35 -5.79
C ASN A 298 8.91 -4.07 -5.09
N THR A 299 9.06 -4.11 -3.78
CA THR A 299 9.44 -3.00 -2.88
C THR A 299 8.41 -1.87 -2.75
N VAL A 300 7.29 -1.91 -3.49
CA VAL A 300 6.21 -0.93 -3.43
C VAL A 300 5.25 -1.30 -2.29
N PRO A 301 4.91 -0.39 -1.38
CA PRO A 301 3.94 -0.68 -0.32
C PRO A 301 2.53 -0.88 -0.90
N THR A 302 1.81 -1.85 -0.36
CA THR A 302 0.41 -2.13 -0.70
C THR A 302 -0.48 -1.93 0.54
N PRO A 303 -0.82 -0.68 0.89
CA PRO A 303 -1.53 -0.37 2.14
C PRO A 303 -2.93 -0.97 2.21
N GLU A 304 -3.56 -1.28 1.08
CA GLU A 304 -4.83 -1.99 1.00
C GLU A 304 -4.65 -3.52 0.88
N GLY A 305 -3.42 -4.01 1.10
CA GLY A 305 -3.08 -5.43 1.03
C GLY A 305 -3.13 -6.00 -0.39
N GLY A 306 -3.76 -7.16 -0.53
CA GLY A 306 -3.93 -7.80 -1.83
C GLY A 306 -3.87 -9.32 -1.77
N THR A 307 -3.66 -9.90 -2.95
CA THR A 307 -3.67 -11.36 -3.15
C THR A 307 -2.54 -12.07 -2.40
N HIS A 308 -1.33 -11.47 -2.36
CA HIS A 308 -0.18 -12.00 -1.63
C HIS A 308 -0.42 -12.06 -0.11
N GLU A 309 -1.01 -11.01 0.45
CA GLU A 309 -1.39 -10.96 1.86
C GLU A 309 -2.49 -12.00 2.17
N SER A 310 -3.45 -12.13 1.26
CA SER A 310 -4.52 -13.12 1.41
C SER A 310 -3.97 -14.55 1.41
N GLY A 311 -3.00 -14.86 0.54
CA GLY A 311 -2.31 -16.14 0.49
C GLY A 311 -1.52 -16.42 1.78
N PHE A 312 -0.80 -15.39 2.29
CA PHE A 312 -0.06 -15.49 3.54
C PHE A 312 -0.96 -15.86 4.72
N TRP A 313 -2.03 -15.10 4.95
CA TRP A 313 -2.95 -15.39 6.06
C TRP A 313 -3.70 -16.71 5.90
N SER A 314 -3.93 -17.17 4.65
CA SER A 314 -4.48 -18.50 4.38
C SER A 314 -3.52 -19.60 4.81
N ALA A 315 -2.23 -19.46 4.50
CA ALA A 315 -1.19 -20.40 4.92
C ALA A 315 -1.11 -20.52 6.45
N ILE A 316 -1.08 -19.38 7.15
CA ILE A 316 -1.02 -19.33 8.61
C ILE A 316 -2.26 -19.98 9.23
N LEU A 317 -3.47 -19.64 8.75
CA LEU A 317 -4.72 -20.23 9.25
C LEU A 317 -4.75 -21.74 9.08
N LYS A 318 -4.37 -22.25 7.91
CA LYS A 318 -4.36 -23.68 7.63
C LYS A 318 -3.31 -24.40 8.47
N GLY A 319 -2.11 -23.80 8.65
CA GLY A 319 -1.03 -24.34 9.47
C GLY A 319 -1.42 -24.48 10.93
N ILE A 320 -1.98 -23.42 11.53
CA ILE A 320 -2.39 -23.48 12.95
C ILE A 320 -3.53 -24.48 13.20
N LYS A 321 -4.47 -24.62 12.24
CA LYS A 321 -5.53 -25.62 12.34
C LYS A 321 -4.97 -27.05 12.27
N SER A 322 -4.08 -27.32 11.31
CA SER A 322 -3.43 -28.64 11.21
C SER A 322 -2.59 -28.96 12.44
N TYR A 323 -1.88 -27.98 12.99
CA TYR A 323 -1.16 -28.14 14.25
C TYR A 323 -2.10 -28.48 15.41
N GLY A 324 -3.25 -27.75 15.50
CA GLY A 324 -4.28 -28.03 16.50
C GLY A 324 -4.87 -29.45 16.37
N GLU A 325 -5.11 -29.91 15.15
CA GLU A 325 -5.55 -31.32 14.90
C GLU A 325 -4.49 -32.34 15.32
N LEU A 326 -3.20 -32.08 15.01
CA LEU A 326 -2.08 -32.94 15.38
C LEU A 326 -1.97 -33.14 16.88
N ILE A 327 -2.21 -32.07 17.68
CA ILE A 327 -2.17 -32.18 19.16
C ILE A 327 -3.54 -32.48 19.79
N ASN A 328 -4.53 -32.90 18.98
CA ASN A 328 -5.89 -33.21 19.39
C ASN A 328 -6.68 -32.05 20.05
N ASN A 329 -6.39 -30.79 19.71
CA ASN A 329 -7.14 -29.62 20.17
C ASN A 329 -8.36 -29.41 19.28
N LYS A 330 -9.53 -29.97 19.64
CA LYS A 330 -10.78 -29.86 18.88
C LYS A 330 -11.27 -28.42 18.69
N LYS A 331 -10.87 -27.47 19.57
CA LYS A 331 -11.28 -26.06 19.49
C LYS A 331 -10.62 -25.32 18.34
N SER A 332 -9.48 -25.81 17.83
CA SER A 332 -8.76 -25.23 16.69
C SER A 332 -9.61 -25.14 15.42
N ALA A 333 -10.57 -26.05 15.24
CA ALA A 333 -11.49 -26.01 14.10
C ALA A 333 -12.32 -24.73 14.01
N SER A 334 -12.60 -24.08 15.15
CA SER A 334 -13.40 -22.83 15.23
C SER A 334 -12.61 -21.56 14.90
N ILE A 335 -11.28 -21.65 14.80
CA ILE A 335 -10.40 -20.50 14.49
C ILE A 335 -10.70 -19.98 13.09
N THR A 336 -10.82 -18.67 12.95
CA THR A 336 -11.02 -17.96 11.68
C THR A 336 -9.82 -17.07 11.35
N ARG A 337 -9.78 -16.50 10.15
CA ARG A 337 -8.74 -15.55 9.75
C ARG A 337 -8.63 -14.36 10.72
N ASP A 338 -9.75 -13.82 11.16
CA ASP A 338 -9.77 -12.69 12.09
C ASP A 338 -9.14 -13.01 13.44
N ASP A 339 -9.31 -14.27 13.93
CA ASP A 339 -8.70 -14.72 15.18
C ASP A 339 -7.17 -14.85 15.03
N VAL A 340 -6.69 -15.26 13.86
CA VAL A 340 -5.26 -15.36 13.55
C VAL A 340 -4.61 -14.00 13.37
N MET A 341 -5.30 -13.07 12.69
CA MET A 341 -4.82 -11.70 12.49
C MET A 341 -4.85 -10.88 13.78
N GLY A 342 -5.80 -11.16 14.68
CA GLY A 342 -5.93 -10.46 15.96
C GLY A 342 -4.70 -10.66 16.84
N GLY A 343 -3.90 -9.61 17.06
CA GLY A 343 -2.61 -9.66 17.75
C GLY A 343 -1.44 -10.08 16.88
N GLY A 344 -1.67 -10.43 15.61
CA GLY A 344 -0.62 -10.72 14.64
C GLY A 344 0.05 -9.44 14.13
N CYS A 345 1.37 -9.39 14.25
CA CYS A 345 2.22 -8.33 13.70
C CYS A 345 2.99 -8.93 12.53
N ALA A 346 2.55 -8.63 11.30
CA ALA A 346 3.04 -9.28 10.10
C ALA A 346 3.62 -8.29 9.09
N LEU A 347 4.73 -8.69 8.48
CA LEU A 347 5.38 -8.05 7.34
C LEU A 347 5.44 -9.08 6.21
N VAL A 348 4.98 -8.71 5.03
CA VAL A 348 4.95 -9.60 3.86
C VAL A 348 5.46 -8.84 2.64
N SER A 349 6.47 -9.34 1.97
CA SER A 349 7.02 -8.76 0.74
C SER A 349 7.13 -9.83 -0.33
N CYS A 350 6.52 -9.61 -1.49
CA CYS A 350 6.69 -10.50 -2.63
C CYS A 350 7.34 -9.78 -3.80
N PHE A 351 8.09 -10.54 -4.60
CA PHE A 351 8.64 -10.10 -5.87
C PHE A 351 8.02 -10.95 -6.98
N ILE A 352 7.42 -10.30 -7.96
CA ILE A 352 6.68 -10.94 -9.05
C ILE A 352 7.09 -10.26 -10.35
N SER A 353 7.33 -11.02 -11.44
CA SER A 353 7.77 -10.47 -12.73
C SER A 353 6.75 -9.55 -13.38
N GLU A 354 5.46 -9.86 -13.27
CA GLU A 354 4.37 -9.08 -13.88
C GLU A 354 3.22 -8.86 -12.89
N PRO A 355 3.41 -8.03 -11.85
CA PRO A 355 2.35 -7.79 -10.89
C PRO A 355 1.25 -6.91 -11.48
N LYS A 356 0.00 -7.28 -11.20
CA LYS A 356 -1.18 -6.47 -11.53
C LYS A 356 -1.65 -5.76 -10.27
N PHE A 357 -1.77 -4.45 -10.34
CA PHE A 357 -2.24 -3.62 -9.21
C PHE A 357 -3.63 -3.03 -9.50
N VAL A 358 -4.32 -2.64 -8.44
CA VAL A 358 -5.51 -1.80 -8.54
C VAL A 358 -5.07 -0.34 -8.56
N GLY A 359 -5.27 0.33 -9.70
CA GLY A 359 -4.91 1.75 -9.87
C GLY A 359 -3.42 2.04 -10.02
N GLN A 360 -3.12 3.29 -10.35
CA GLN A 360 -1.75 3.78 -10.59
C GLN A 360 -0.92 3.90 -9.31
N THR A 361 -1.54 4.18 -8.18
CA THR A 361 -0.89 4.29 -6.86
C THR A 361 -0.40 2.95 -6.30
N LYS A 362 -0.77 1.84 -6.95
CA LYS A 362 -0.36 0.47 -6.60
C LYS A 362 -0.75 0.04 -5.17
N ASP A 363 -1.79 0.63 -4.62
CA ASP A 363 -2.20 0.44 -3.23
C ASP A 363 -2.61 -1.01 -2.90
N ARG A 364 -2.98 -1.81 -3.91
CA ARG A 364 -3.42 -3.20 -3.73
C ARG A 364 -2.95 -4.10 -4.86
N LEU A 365 -2.36 -5.26 -4.51
CA LEU A 365 -2.01 -6.29 -5.49
C LEU A 365 -3.25 -7.09 -5.91
N ALA A 366 -3.44 -7.24 -7.24
CA ALA A 366 -4.59 -7.92 -7.84
C ALA A 366 -4.23 -9.23 -8.56
N THR A 367 -2.96 -9.59 -8.70
CA THR A 367 -2.51 -10.85 -9.33
C THR A 367 -3.10 -12.05 -8.59
N THR A 368 -4.12 -12.70 -9.15
CA THR A 368 -4.90 -13.76 -8.48
C THR A 368 -4.08 -15.00 -8.14
N GLU A 369 -3.12 -15.33 -8.98
CA GLU A 369 -2.22 -16.47 -8.86
C GLU A 369 -1.32 -16.36 -7.61
N ALA A 370 -1.00 -15.14 -7.19
CA ALA A 370 -0.16 -14.88 -6.02
C ALA A 370 -0.75 -15.47 -4.73
N ILE A 371 -2.07 -15.66 -4.65
CA ILE A 371 -2.71 -16.32 -3.49
C ILE A 371 -2.11 -17.71 -3.30
N LYS A 372 -2.11 -18.52 -4.37
CA LYS A 372 -1.62 -19.90 -4.32
C LYS A 372 -0.11 -19.98 -4.19
N TRP A 373 0.62 -19.10 -4.89
CA TRP A 373 2.09 -19.08 -4.80
C TRP A 373 2.55 -18.82 -3.37
N VAL A 374 2.01 -17.80 -2.75
CA VAL A 374 2.35 -17.41 -1.38
C VAL A 374 1.86 -18.47 -0.39
N GLU A 375 0.61 -18.95 -0.51
CA GLU A 375 0.06 -19.97 0.39
C GLU A 375 0.93 -21.22 0.41
N ASN A 376 1.26 -21.76 -0.76
CA ASN A 376 2.06 -22.98 -0.86
C ASN A 376 3.48 -22.79 -0.33
N SER A 377 4.12 -21.65 -0.66
CA SER A 377 5.48 -21.36 -0.24
C SER A 377 5.60 -21.15 1.27
N VAL A 378 4.63 -20.50 1.90
CA VAL A 378 4.67 -20.20 3.33
C VAL A 378 4.24 -21.38 4.19
N ARG A 379 3.29 -22.19 3.70
CA ARG A 379 2.64 -23.24 4.46
C ARG A 379 3.62 -24.26 5.02
N ASP A 380 4.46 -24.86 4.16
CA ASP A 380 5.40 -25.90 4.56
C ASP A 380 6.43 -25.38 5.58
N HIS A 381 6.87 -24.13 5.41
CA HIS A 381 7.77 -23.47 6.35
C HIS A 381 7.10 -23.22 7.70
N PHE A 382 5.82 -22.86 7.71
CA PHE A 382 5.09 -22.63 8.94
C PHE A 382 4.84 -23.93 9.71
N ASP A 383 4.45 -25.00 9.03
CA ASP A 383 4.26 -26.32 9.64
C ASP A 383 5.58 -26.81 10.29
N ASN A 384 6.73 -26.64 9.61
CA ASN A 384 8.04 -26.95 10.16
C ASN A 384 8.42 -26.05 11.36
N TRP A 385 8.12 -24.75 11.28
CA TRP A 385 8.39 -23.82 12.38
C TRP A 385 7.56 -24.17 13.64
N LEU A 386 6.27 -24.49 13.48
CA LEU A 386 5.40 -24.95 14.57
C LEU A 386 5.93 -26.21 15.24
N ALA A 387 6.37 -27.19 14.43
CA ALA A 387 6.95 -28.45 14.92
C ALA A 387 8.27 -28.25 15.68
N SER A 388 9.09 -27.28 15.24
CA SER A 388 10.39 -26.99 15.86
C SER A 388 10.28 -26.10 17.11
N ASN A 389 9.17 -25.36 17.27
CA ASN A 389 8.97 -24.37 18.34
C ASN A 389 7.72 -24.71 19.18
N ASN A 390 7.58 -25.94 19.64
CA ASN A 390 6.37 -26.45 20.30
C ASN A 390 5.82 -25.56 21.43
N LYS A 391 6.68 -24.94 22.24
CA LYS A 391 6.27 -24.06 23.34
C LYS A 391 5.57 -22.81 22.80
N SER A 392 6.18 -22.13 21.84
CA SER A 392 5.61 -20.94 21.20
C SER A 392 4.36 -21.28 20.39
N ALA A 393 4.39 -22.40 19.65
CA ALA A 393 3.26 -22.90 18.87
C ALA A 393 2.03 -23.19 19.74
N GLY A 394 2.24 -23.83 20.89
CA GLY A 394 1.16 -24.07 21.88
C GLY A 394 0.58 -22.76 22.42
N ALA A 395 1.43 -21.83 22.84
CA ALA A 395 0.98 -20.53 23.36
C ALA A 395 0.22 -19.70 22.31
N ILE A 396 0.66 -19.71 21.05
CA ILE A 396 -0.01 -19.03 19.94
C ILE A 396 -1.37 -19.70 19.65
N LEU A 397 -1.43 -21.04 19.61
CA LEU A 397 -2.69 -21.76 19.41
C LEU A 397 -3.69 -21.46 20.53
N ASP A 398 -3.27 -21.50 21.79
CA ASP A 398 -4.13 -21.21 22.94
C ASP A 398 -4.68 -19.80 22.89
N TYR A 399 -3.84 -18.82 22.49
CA TYR A 399 -4.26 -17.46 22.27
C TYR A 399 -5.33 -17.35 21.17
N MET A 400 -5.14 -18.01 20.03
CA MET A 400 -6.10 -17.99 18.91
C MET A 400 -7.41 -18.69 19.27
N VAL A 401 -7.35 -19.78 20.05
CA VAL A 401 -8.55 -20.44 20.58
C VAL A 401 -9.32 -19.52 21.51
N LEU A 402 -8.63 -18.81 22.40
CA LEU A 402 -9.26 -17.81 23.28
C LEU A 402 -9.97 -16.71 22.47
N LYS A 403 -9.34 -16.19 21.42
CA LYS A 403 -9.95 -15.19 20.50
C LYS A 403 -11.19 -15.75 19.79
N ALA A 404 -11.12 -16.98 19.33
CA ALA A 404 -12.28 -17.65 18.69
C ALA A 404 -13.45 -17.81 19.68
N GLU A 405 -13.17 -18.21 20.91
CA GLU A 405 -14.18 -18.31 21.97
C GLU A 405 -14.80 -16.95 22.33
N GLU A 406 -14.00 -15.90 22.49
CA GLU A 406 -14.48 -14.53 22.71
C GLU A 406 -15.39 -14.06 21.57
N ARG A 407 -14.99 -14.30 20.31
CA ARG A 407 -15.77 -13.94 19.12
C ARG A 407 -17.11 -14.67 19.10
N LEU A 408 -17.11 -15.98 19.37
CA LEU A 408 -18.33 -16.79 19.42
C LEU A 408 -19.27 -16.34 20.54
N ARG A 409 -18.72 -16.06 21.73
CA ARG A 409 -19.50 -15.52 22.85
C ARG A 409 -20.15 -14.18 22.50
N ARG A 410 -19.41 -13.23 21.93
CA ARG A 410 -19.94 -11.93 21.50
C ARG A 410 -21.04 -12.09 20.42
N LYS A 411 -20.90 -13.07 19.52
CA LYS A 411 -21.93 -13.38 18.53
C LYS A 411 -23.19 -13.89 19.21
N GLN A 412 -23.08 -14.82 20.14
CA GLN A 412 -24.23 -15.36 20.90
C GLN A 412 -24.93 -14.28 21.71
N GLU A 413 -24.17 -13.38 22.37
CA GLU A 413 -24.73 -12.25 23.12
C GLU A 413 -25.52 -11.31 22.21
N LYS A 414 -24.97 -10.97 21.02
CA LYS A 414 -25.67 -10.14 20.02
C LYS A 414 -26.94 -10.82 19.47
N ASP A 415 -26.88 -12.12 19.20
CA ASP A 415 -28.02 -12.87 18.69
C ASP A 415 -29.14 -12.98 19.75
N THR A 416 -28.74 -13.17 21.03
CA THR A 416 -29.67 -13.16 22.16
C THR A 416 -30.29 -11.79 22.38
N ALA A 417 -29.49 -10.72 22.32
CA ALA A 417 -29.97 -9.34 22.43
C ALA A 417 -30.94 -8.98 21.28
N ARG A 418 -30.64 -9.42 20.03
CA ARG A 418 -31.54 -9.24 18.89
C ARG A 418 -32.87 -9.97 19.08
N LYS A 419 -32.84 -11.22 19.53
CA LYS A 419 -34.04 -12.00 19.83
C LYS A 419 -34.86 -11.38 20.97
N SER A 420 -34.20 -10.82 21.95
CA SER A 420 -34.85 -10.11 23.07
C SER A 420 -35.42 -8.75 22.63
N ALA A 421 -34.74 -8.03 21.74
CA ALA A 421 -35.23 -6.76 21.19
C ALA A 421 -36.46 -6.97 20.29
N THR A 422 -36.47 -8.05 19.49
CA THR A 422 -37.62 -8.41 18.65
C THR A 422 -38.85 -8.83 19.50
N LYS A 423 -38.61 -9.47 20.67
CA LYS A 423 -39.68 -9.78 21.62
C LYS A 423 -40.20 -8.56 22.40
N LYS A 424 -39.43 -7.46 22.47
CA LYS A 424 -39.73 -6.23 23.20
C LYS A 424 -40.19 -5.06 22.32
N LEU A 425 -40.54 -5.27 21.09
CA LEU A 425 -41.30 -4.29 20.30
C LEU A 425 -42.67 -4.15 20.91
N ARG A 426 -42.76 -3.39 22.02
CA ARG A 426 -44.03 -2.91 22.50
C ARG A 426 -44.60 -1.97 21.43
N LEU A 427 -45.73 -2.34 20.87
CA LEU A 427 -46.49 -1.47 20.02
C LEU A 427 -46.73 -0.13 20.68
N PRO A 428 -46.76 1.00 19.95
CA PRO A 428 -47.00 2.32 20.51
C PRO A 428 -48.31 2.32 21.36
N GLY A 429 -48.22 2.92 22.51
CA GLY A 429 -49.18 3.00 23.63
C GLY A 429 -50.64 2.55 23.51
N LYS A 430 -51.29 2.83 22.39
CA LYS A 430 -52.67 2.45 22.12
C LYS A 430 -52.88 1.12 21.38
N LEU A 431 -51.80 0.52 20.86
CA LEU A 431 -51.83 -0.79 20.21
C LEU A 431 -51.46 -1.89 21.20
N THR A 432 -52.08 -3.05 21.05
CA THR A 432 -51.78 -4.22 21.90
C THR A 432 -51.79 -5.45 21.01
N ASP A 433 -50.73 -6.23 21.04
CA ASP A 433 -50.55 -7.44 20.24
C ASP A 433 -51.10 -8.68 20.95
N CYS A 434 -51.34 -9.74 20.18
CA CYS A 434 -51.67 -11.05 20.70
C CYS A 434 -50.36 -11.79 21.11
N SER A 435 -50.45 -12.84 21.89
CA SER A 435 -49.33 -13.70 22.25
C SER A 435 -48.94 -14.72 21.22
N ASN A 436 -49.80 -14.93 20.19
CA ASN A 436 -49.53 -15.86 19.10
C ASN A 436 -48.48 -15.30 18.13
N ASN A 437 -47.52 -16.14 17.74
CA ASN A 437 -46.46 -15.76 16.78
C ASN A 437 -46.81 -16.03 15.32
N THR A 438 -47.98 -16.63 15.05
CA THR A 438 -48.44 -16.92 13.70
C THR A 438 -49.64 -16.02 13.36
N ARG A 439 -49.76 -15.67 12.08
CA ARG A 439 -50.84 -14.82 11.58
C ARG A 439 -52.20 -15.53 11.44
N GLU A 440 -52.16 -16.85 11.44
CA GLU A 440 -53.35 -17.67 11.35
C GLU A 440 -54.08 -17.73 12.69
N GLY A 441 -55.39 -17.46 12.68
CA GLY A 441 -56.22 -17.48 13.86
C GLY A 441 -56.14 -16.24 14.75
N THR A 442 -55.51 -15.14 14.28
CA THR A 442 -55.48 -13.86 15.01
C THR A 442 -56.61 -12.94 14.56
N GLU A 443 -57.18 -12.18 15.52
CA GLU A 443 -58.28 -11.25 15.29
C GLU A 443 -57.81 -9.80 15.53
N LEU A 444 -58.28 -8.88 14.67
CA LEU A 444 -58.01 -7.43 14.81
C LEU A 444 -59.25 -6.72 15.38
N PHE A 445 -59.11 -6.19 16.59
CA PHE A 445 -60.14 -5.36 17.23
C PHE A 445 -59.81 -3.88 17.04
N ILE A 446 -60.73 -3.15 16.47
CA ILE A 446 -60.66 -1.70 16.31
C ILE A 446 -61.69 -1.08 17.21
N VAL A 447 -61.27 -0.24 18.16
CA VAL A 447 -62.16 0.42 19.13
C VAL A 447 -62.00 1.93 19.05
N GLU A 448 -63.08 2.67 19.25
CA GLU A 448 -63.08 4.12 19.27
C GLU A 448 -63.08 4.61 20.75
N GLY A 449 -62.11 5.52 21.06
CA GLY A 449 -61.98 6.14 22.36
C GLY A 449 -61.18 5.33 23.39
N ASP A 450 -60.48 6.04 24.32
CA ASP A 450 -59.60 5.45 25.29
C ASP A 450 -60.32 4.60 26.33
N SER A 451 -61.57 4.93 26.68
CA SER A 451 -62.39 4.15 27.61
C SER A 451 -62.73 2.77 27.05
N ALA A 452 -63.13 2.71 25.76
CA ALA A 452 -63.41 1.46 25.09
C ALA A 452 -62.16 0.59 24.91
N LEU A 453 -61.01 1.22 24.67
CA LEU A 453 -59.72 0.52 24.56
C LEU A 453 -59.38 -0.24 25.86
N GLY A 454 -59.56 0.38 27.02
CA GLY A 454 -59.29 -0.25 28.32
C GLY A 454 -60.18 -1.50 28.55
N THR A 455 -61.44 -1.40 28.26
CA THR A 455 -62.41 -2.49 28.37
C THR A 455 -62.10 -3.63 27.37
N ALA A 456 -61.82 -3.30 26.10
CA ALA A 456 -61.44 -4.28 25.09
C ALA A 456 -60.16 -5.03 25.43
N LYS A 457 -59.15 -4.33 25.96
CA LYS A 457 -57.90 -4.96 26.43
C LYS A 457 -58.11 -5.97 27.57
N SER A 458 -59.04 -5.68 28.48
CA SER A 458 -59.35 -6.56 29.62
C SER A 458 -60.23 -7.74 29.25
N ALA A 459 -61.10 -7.60 28.26
CA ALA A 459 -62.07 -8.62 27.83
C ALA A 459 -61.55 -9.58 26.72
N ARG A 460 -60.52 -9.22 25.99
CA ARG A 460 -59.96 -10.04 24.88
C ARG A 460 -59.29 -11.32 25.37
N ASN A 461 -59.33 -12.35 24.54
CA ASN A 461 -58.38 -13.44 24.69
C ASN A 461 -57.02 -12.99 24.15
N SER A 462 -55.97 -13.10 24.97
CA SER A 462 -54.62 -12.65 24.59
C SER A 462 -53.90 -13.53 23.57
N GLU A 463 -54.45 -14.70 23.27
CA GLU A 463 -53.86 -15.62 22.31
C GLU A 463 -54.22 -15.26 20.84
N TYR A 464 -55.30 -14.55 20.61
CA TYR A 464 -55.81 -14.24 19.26
C TYR A 464 -55.68 -12.80 18.84
#